data_d764f55c88d2318367d4c81a5dbe30ce
#
_entry.id   d764f55c88d2318367d4c81a5dbe30ce
#
_cell.length_a   1.000
_cell.length_b   1.000
_cell.length_c   1.000
_cell.angle_alpha   90.00
_cell.angle_beta   90.00
_cell.angle_gamma   90.00
#
_symmetry.space_group_name_H-M   'P 1'
#
loop_
_entity.id
_entity.type
_entity.pdbx_description
1 polymer ?
#
loop_
_entity_poly.entity_id
_entity_poly.type
_entity_poly.pdbx_seq_one_letter_code
_entity_poly.pdbx_strand_id
1 'polypeptide(L)'
;MRTYRLQVRLLQAAVSLALIVLIAGFSGVFDEGAKPNPTTVGTPESAGDSTPVVSNPKIVALGDSFTYGYPGGPEQAWPRRLEELLQAPVVNKGQVKQTAQNLFERFDQDVLTEKPGRVIIFVGTGDALQGVKAETYQNNVKGMVDKAKSNHIIPVLALPLPYPGSKQEVQKSITDMREWMLNLAQTEQILVLDFASVLFDHEGKGIKELFADDNYPNNKGYEEMAAYAARVLK
;
A
#
# COMPACT_ATOMS: atom_id res chain seq x y z
N MET A 1 26.43 12.35 -20.80
CA MET A 1 26.00 13.46 -19.92
C MET A 1 25.24 14.60 -20.62
N ARG A 2 25.45 14.90 -21.92
CA ARG A 2 24.70 15.97 -22.63
C ARG A 2 23.25 15.63 -22.95
N THR A 3 22.91 14.38 -23.24
CA THR A 3 21.57 13.93 -23.59
C THR A 3 20.58 13.95 -22.40
N TYR A 4 21.04 13.59 -21.20
CA TYR A 4 20.20 13.61 -20.00
C TYR A 4 19.72 15.02 -19.60
N ARG A 5 20.62 16.02 -19.73
CA ARG A 5 20.25 17.42 -19.44
C ARG A 5 19.22 17.99 -20.42
N LEU A 6 19.25 17.51 -21.68
CA LEU A 6 18.28 17.92 -22.70
C LEU A 6 16.88 17.33 -22.41
N GLN A 7 16.82 16.06 -22.02
CA GLN A 7 15.56 15.39 -21.66
C GLN A 7 14.88 16.03 -20.45
N VAL A 8 15.66 16.38 -19.41
CA VAL A 8 15.12 17.05 -18.21
C VAL A 8 14.56 18.44 -18.55
N ARG A 9 15.23 19.20 -19.43
CA ARG A 9 14.75 20.52 -19.87
C ARG A 9 13.49 20.44 -20.72
N LEU A 10 13.35 19.40 -21.56
CA LEU A 10 12.15 19.16 -22.36
C LEU A 10 10.96 18.78 -21.47
N LEU A 11 11.18 17.97 -20.43
CA LEU A 11 10.15 17.59 -19.46
C LEU A 11 9.66 18.83 -18.66
N GLN A 12 10.59 19.69 -18.23
CA GLN A 12 10.27 20.92 -17.50
C GLN A 12 9.49 21.91 -18.38
N ALA A 13 9.82 22.01 -19.66
CA ALA A 13 9.09 22.86 -20.62
C ALA A 13 7.66 22.35 -20.86
N ALA A 14 7.47 21.03 -20.95
CA ALA A 14 6.14 20.41 -21.14
C ALA A 14 5.21 20.63 -19.92
N VAL A 15 5.76 20.51 -18.70
CA VAL A 15 5.01 20.77 -17.46
C VAL A 15 4.62 22.24 -17.33
N SER A 16 5.52 23.16 -17.71
CA SER A 16 5.22 24.59 -17.69
C SER A 16 4.13 24.99 -18.70
N LEU A 17 4.11 24.37 -19.88
CA LEU A 17 3.10 24.64 -20.92
C LEU A 17 1.71 24.11 -20.48
N ALA A 18 1.66 22.94 -19.84
CA ALA A 18 0.42 22.38 -19.30
C ALA A 18 -0.19 23.26 -18.19
N LEU A 19 0.65 23.86 -17.34
CA LEU A 19 0.20 24.77 -16.28
C LEU A 19 -0.38 26.08 -16.85
N ILE A 20 0.20 26.61 -17.92
CA ILE A 20 -0.28 27.85 -18.58
C ILE A 20 -1.64 27.61 -19.25
N VAL A 21 -1.87 26.45 -19.85
CA VAL A 21 -3.16 26.10 -20.47
C VAL A 21 -4.26 25.94 -19.39
N LEU A 22 -3.93 25.37 -18.22
CA LEU A 22 -4.86 25.24 -17.09
C LEU A 22 -5.25 26.61 -16.50
N ILE A 23 -4.32 27.56 -16.40
CA ILE A 23 -4.59 28.92 -15.87
C ILE A 23 -5.41 29.74 -16.86
N ALA A 24 -5.17 29.63 -18.16
CA ALA A 24 -5.93 30.33 -19.20
C ALA A 24 -7.37 29.79 -19.34
N GLY A 25 -7.61 28.50 -19.06
CA GLY A 25 -8.96 27.90 -19.04
C GLY A 25 -9.83 28.33 -17.86
N PHE A 26 -9.23 28.86 -16.79
CA PHE A 26 -9.97 29.29 -15.59
C PHE A 26 -10.30 30.79 -15.53
N SER A 27 -9.81 31.59 -16.47
CA SER A 27 -10.00 33.06 -16.45
C SER A 27 -11.17 33.58 -17.30
N GLY A 28 -12.19 32.76 -17.60
CA GLY A 28 -13.53 33.21 -18.02
C GLY A 28 -13.59 34.30 -19.10
N VAL A 29 -12.84 34.15 -20.22
CA VAL A 29 -12.75 35.17 -21.28
C VAL A 29 -13.91 35.09 -22.30
N PHE A 30 -14.84 34.18 -22.15
CA PHE A 30 -15.99 34.07 -23.06
C PHE A 30 -17.29 33.92 -22.26
N ASP A 31 -17.93 35.04 -21.88
CA ASP A 31 -19.37 35.13 -21.94
C ASP A 31 -19.86 36.59 -21.80
N GLU A 32 -20.36 37.18 -22.89
CA GLU A 32 -21.22 38.34 -22.89
C GLU A 32 -22.66 37.88 -23.21
N GLY A 33 -23.56 38.06 -22.24
CA GLY A 33 -24.95 38.24 -22.56
C GLY A 33 -25.97 37.24 -22.05
N ALA A 34 -26.46 37.42 -20.83
CA ALA A 34 -27.87 37.25 -20.48
C ALA A 34 -28.12 37.82 -19.06
N LYS A 35 -29.10 38.73 -18.93
CA LYS A 35 -29.52 39.30 -17.64
C LYS A 35 -30.33 38.29 -16.82
N PRO A 36 -30.14 38.20 -15.51
CA PRO A 36 -30.85 37.27 -14.64
C PRO A 36 -32.20 37.82 -14.17
N ASN A 37 -33.17 36.99 -14.10
CA ASN A 37 -34.44 37.16 -13.38
C ASN A 37 -34.25 36.68 -11.92
N PRO A 38 -34.73 37.34 -10.89
CA PRO A 38 -34.46 36.99 -9.49
C PRO A 38 -35.49 35.96 -8.99
N THR A 39 -35.03 34.76 -8.63
CA THR A 39 -35.85 33.88 -7.78
C THR A 39 -35.00 33.00 -6.89
N THR A 40 -35.26 33.11 -5.60
CA THR A 40 -34.99 32.23 -4.44
C THR A 40 -33.54 31.86 -4.08
N VAL A 41 -33.16 32.37 -2.94
CA VAL A 41 -31.99 32.03 -2.13
C VAL A 41 -32.09 30.56 -1.70
N GLY A 42 -31.29 29.72 -2.34
CA GLY A 42 -30.94 28.41 -1.85
C GLY A 42 -29.57 28.50 -1.18
N THR A 43 -29.50 28.09 0.06
CA THR A 43 -28.25 27.96 0.86
C THR A 43 -27.20 27.17 0.06
N PRO A 44 -25.92 27.57 0.00
CA PRO A 44 -24.90 26.78 -0.66
C PRO A 44 -24.68 25.49 0.14
N GLU A 45 -25.09 24.39 -0.46
CA GLU A 45 -24.72 23.05 -0.01
C GLU A 45 -23.19 22.91 -0.13
N SER A 46 -22.54 22.73 1.00
CA SER A 46 -21.09 22.54 1.11
C SER A 46 -20.70 21.39 0.18
N ALA A 47 -19.82 21.66 -0.78
CA ALA A 47 -19.15 20.63 -1.56
C ALA A 47 -18.40 19.73 -0.59
N GLY A 48 -19.04 18.62 -0.22
CA GLY A 48 -18.45 17.61 0.66
C GLY A 48 -17.24 17.00 -0.03
N ASP A 49 -16.15 17.01 0.69
CA ASP A 49 -14.94 16.23 0.43
C ASP A 49 -15.38 14.75 0.25
N SER A 50 -15.49 14.30 -1.01
CA SER A 50 -15.88 12.93 -1.33
C SER A 50 -14.68 11.99 -1.27
N THR A 51 -14.07 11.87 -0.10
CA THR A 51 -13.33 10.65 0.20
C THR A 51 -14.33 9.50 0.19
N PRO A 52 -14.10 8.40 -0.56
CA PRO A 52 -15.04 7.29 -0.57
C PRO A 52 -15.17 6.75 0.85
N VAL A 53 -16.34 6.96 1.46
CA VAL A 53 -16.67 6.38 2.76
C VAL A 53 -16.69 4.87 2.55
N VAL A 54 -15.65 4.18 3.04
CA VAL A 54 -15.63 2.72 3.03
C VAL A 54 -16.76 2.26 3.96
N SER A 55 -17.85 1.82 3.38
CA SER A 55 -19.06 1.40 4.11
C SER A 55 -18.82 0.24 5.07
N ASN A 56 -17.75 -0.53 4.86
CA ASN A 56 -17.32 -1.63 5.73
C ASN A 56 -15.90 -1.36 6.25
N PRO A 57 -15.72 -1.00 7.53
CA PRO A 57 -14.42 -0.67 8.09
C PRO A 57 -13.53 -1.90 8.38
N LYS A 58 -14.07 -3.13 8.29
CA LYS A 58 -13.35 -4.35 8.60
C LYS A 58 -12.18 -4.56 7.63
N ILE A 59 -11.00 -4.84 8.17
CA ILE A 59 -9.78 -5.13 7.43
C ILE A 59 -9.34 -6.56 7.70
N VAL A 60 -8.90 -7.27 6.67
CA VAL A 60 -8.13 -8.51 6.82
C VAL A 60 -6.67 -8.21 6.50
N ALA A 61 -5.77 -8.53 7.42
CA ALA A 61 -4.32 -8.51 7.20
C ALA A 61 -3.88 -9.93 6.82
N LEU A 62 -3.77 -10.20 5.53
CA LEU A 62 -3.31 -11.46 4.97
C LEU A 62 -1.80 -11.41 4.76
N GLY A 63 -1.03 -12.35 5.34
CA GLY A 63 0.42 -12.28 5.16
C GLY A 63 1.22 -13.42 5.77
N ASP A 64 2.51 -13.20 5.81
CA ASP A 64 3.54 -14.13 6.25
C ASP A 64 3.95 -13.92 7.73
N SER A 65 5.21 -14.23 8.06
CA SER A 65 5.78 -14.09 9.40
C SER A 65 5.68 -12.68 9.97
N PHE A 66 5.79 -11.65 9.14
CA PHE A 66 5.69 -10.25 9.58
C PHE A 66 4.25 -9.86 9.96
N THR A 67 3.26 -10.42 9.27
CA THR A 67 1.85 -10.22 9.62
C THR A 67 1.47 -11.04 10.84
N TYR A 68 2.02 -12.26 10.97
CA TYR A 68 1.84 -13.08 12.17
C TYR A 68 2.38 -12.39 13.43
N GLY A 69 3.44 -11.58 13.31
CA GLY A 69 4.10 -10.92 14.44
C GLY A 69 5.28 -11.73 15.00
N TYR A 70 5.99 -12.50 14.14
CA TYR A 70 7.17 -13.26 14.58
C TYR A 70 8.29 -12.31 15.06
N PRO A 71 9.00 -12.61 16.17
CA PRO A 71 8.91 -13.82 16.99
C PRO A 71 7.85 -13.77 18.11
N GLY A 72 7.20 -12.62 18.35
CA GLY A 72 6.31 -12.43 19.50
C GLY A 72 4.92 -13.09 19.36
N GLY A 73 4.34 -13.11 18.17
CA GLY A 73 3.02 -13.67 17.89
C GLY A 73 1.92 -12.63 17.64
N PRO A 74 0.68 -13.09 17.33
CA PRO A 74 -0.41 -12.22 16.84
C PRO A 74 -0.81 -11.08 17.78
N GLU A 75 -0.72 -11.29 19.09
CA GLU A 75 -1.11 -10.28 20.10
C GLU A 75 -0.16 -9.08 20.14
N GLN A 76 1.07 -9.24 19.63
CA GLN A 76 2.10 -8.21 19.57
C GLN A 76 2.29 -7.67 18.15
N ALA A 77 1.58 -8.25 17.17
CA ALA A 77 1.71 -7.94 15.78
C ALA A 77 1.09 -6.59 15.40
N TRP A 78 1.55 -6.00 14.30
CA TRP A 78 1.03 -4.74 13.79
C TRP A 78 -0.48 -4.74 13.49
N PRO A 79 -1.15 -5.84 13.04
CA PRO A 79 -2.59 -5.82 12.81
C PRO A 79 -3.39 -5.61 14.11
N ARG A 80 -2.96 -6.20 15.23
CA ARG A 80 -3.60 -6.00 16.54
C ARG A 80 -3.51 -4.54 16.99
N ARG A 81 -2.33 -3.91 16.82
CA ARG A 81 -2.13 -2.49 17.12
C ARG A 81 -2.90 -1.58 16.17
N LEU A 82 -3.01 -1.96 14.90
CA LEU A 82 -3.77 -1.23 13.90
C LEU A 82 -5.26 -1.20 14.24
N GLU A 83 -5.82 -2.32 14.71
CA GLU A 83 -7.20 -2.41 15.20
C GLU A 83 -7.48 -1.38 16.29
N GLU A 84 -6.59 -1.26 17.27
CA GLU A 84 -6.70 -0.29 18.37
C GLU A 84 -6.63 1.17 17.85
N LEU A 85 -5.72 1.46 16.91
CA LEU A 85 -5.53 2.81 16.37
C LEU A 85 -6.65 3.26 15.43
N LEU A 86 -7.25 2.34 14.69
CA LEU A 86 -8.37 2.63 13.78
C LEU A 86 -9.72 2.56 14.48
N GLN A 87 -9.82 1.90 15.64
CA GLN A 87 -11.08 1.55 16.31
C GLN A 87 -12.03 0.81 15.35
N ALA A 88 -11.48 -0.05 14.51
CA ALA A 88 -12.17 -0.83 13.50
C ALA A 88 -11.59 -2.26 13.46
N PRO A 89 -12.40 -3.29 13.20
CA PRO A 89 -11.92 -4.68 13.22
C PRO A 89 -10.78 -4.94 12.23
N VAL A 90 -9.66 -5.49 12.72
CA VAL A 90 -8.53 -5.92 11.90
C VAL A 90 -8.22 -7.38 12.20
N VAL A 91 -8.61 -8.27 11.29
CA VAL A 91 -8.40 -9.72 11.43
C VAL A 91 -7.01 -10.08 10.97
N ASN A 92 -6.17 -10.60 11.88
CA ASN A 92 -4.83 -11.08 11.54
C ASN A 92 -4.90 -12.49 10.96
N LYS A 93 -4.55 -12.63 9.68
CA LYS A 93 -4.41 -13.89 8.93
C LYS A 93 -2.94 -14.13 8.53
N GLY A 94 -2.00 -13.66 9.34
CA GLY A 94 -0.58 -13.94 9.20
C GLY A 94 -0.26 -15.39 9.60
N GLN A 95 0.63 -16.03 8.85
CA GLN A 95 1.19 -17.33 9.18
C GLN A 95 2.68 -17.34 8.86
N VAL A 96 3.48 -18.01 9.69
CA VAL A 96 4.94 -18.03 9.51
C VAL A 96 5.37 -18.77 8.25
N LYS A 97 6.44 -18.28 7.62
CA LYS A 97 7.09 -18.92 6.46
C LYS A 97 6.21 -19.07 5.20
N GLN A 98 5.19 -18.25 5.05
CA GLN A 98 4.29 -18.29 3.90
C GLN A 98 4.89 -17.61 2.67
N THR A 99 4.52 -18.12 1.50
CA THR A 99 4.77 -17.53 0.18
C THR A 99 3.47 -16.97 -0.41
N ALA A 100 3.57 -16.23 -1.52
CA ALA A 100 2.40 -15.73 -2.25
C ALA A 100 1.46 -16.85 -2.70
N GLN A 101 2.00 -18.02 -3.07
CA GLN A 101 1.21 -19.20 -3.41
C GLN A 101 0.37 -19.66 -2.23
N ASN A 102 0.96 -19.81 -1.04
CA ASN A 102 0.22 -20.22 0.15
C ASN A 102 -0.90 -19.23 0.51
N LEU A 103 -0.64 -17.92 0.39
CA LEU A 103 -1.66 -16.91 0.62
C LEU A 103 -2.80 -17.00 -0.41
N PHE A 104 -2.46 -17.19 -1.69
CA PHE A 104 -3.45 -17.33 -2.76
C PHE A 104 -4.35 -18.55 -2.57
N GLU A 105 -3.78 -19.71 -2.20
CA GLU A 105 -4.50 -20.95 -1.94
C GLU A 105 -5.53 -20.82 -0.80
N ARG A 106 -5.21 -20.07 0.25
CA ARG A 106 -6.10 -19.87 1.41
C ARG A 106 -6.91 -18.57 1.35
N PHE A 107 -6.82 -17.79 0.27
CA PHE A 107 -7.46 -16.48 0.15
C PHE A 107 -8.96 -16.53 0.38
N ASP A 108 -9.66 -17.49 -0.23
CA ASP A 108 -11.11 -17.60 -0.14
C ASP A 108 -11.55 -17.88 1.31
N GLN A 109 -10.85 -18.79 2.00
CA GLN A 109 -11.13 -19.12 3.40
C GLN A 109 -10.78 -17.98 4.34
N ASP A 110 -9.65 -17.32 4.16
CA ASP A 110 -9.14 -16.34 5.11
C ASP A 110 -9.65 -14.92 4.87
N VAL A 111 -10.03 -14.60 3.63
CA VAL A 111 -10.46 -13.26 3.26
C VAL A 111 -11.94 -13.21 2.90
N LEU A 112 -12.40 -14.02 1.95
CA LEU A 112 -13.79 -13.90 1.47
C LEU A 112 -14.82 -14.27 2.54
N THR A 113 -14.55 -15.27 3.38
CA THR A 113 -15.44 -15.65 4.50
C THR A 113 -15.58 -14.54 5.55
N GLU A 114 -14.54 -13.73 5.72
CA GLU A 114 -14.53 -12.59 6.64
C GLU A 114 -15.33 -11.39 6.14
N LYS A 115 -15.62 -11.34 4.84
CA LYS A 115 -16.34 -10.25 4.17
C LYS A 115 -15.81 -8.87 4.55
N PRO A 116 -14.49 -8.59 4.41
CA PRO A 116 -13.92 -7.31 4.80
C PRO A 116 -14.22 -6.22 3.77
N GLY A 117 -14.11 -4.95 4.17
CA GLY A 117 -14.08 -3.83 3.21
C GLY A 117 -12.71 -3.68 2.56
N ARG A 118 -11.63 -4.09 3.25
CA ARG A 118 -10.25 -4.02 2.75
C ARG A 118 -9.47 -5.29 3.07
N VAL A 119 -8.52 -5.64 2.20
CA VAL A 119 -7.51 -6.67 2.48
C VAL A 119 -6.12 -6.08 2.29
N ILE A 120 -5.26 -6.20 3.30
CA ILE A 120 -3.83 -5.87 3.20
C ILE A 120 -3.10 -7.16 2.87
N ILE A 121 -2.41 -7.21 1.73
CA ILE A 121 -1.64 -8.37 1.25
C ILE A 121 -0.16 -8.07 1.51
N PHE A 122 0.46 -8.78 2.44
CA PHE A 122 1.84 -8.58 2.85
C PHE A 122 2.65 -9.87 2.69
N VAL A 123 3.39 -10.00 1.60
CA VAL A 123 4.12 -11.21 1.23
C VAL A 123 5.29 -10.90 0.29
N GLY A 124 6.24 -11.81 0.19
CA GLY A 124 7.36 -11.75 -0.75
C GLY A 124 8.70 -12.08 -0.10
N THR A 125 8.94 -11.71 1.16
CA THR A 125 10.18 -12.09 1.85
C THR A 125 10.30 -13.61 1.96
N GLY A 126 9.21 -14.32 2.26
CA GLY A 126 9.17 -15.78 2.27
C GLY A 126 9.43 -16.39 0.89
N ASP A 127 8.91 -15.77 -0.17
CA ASP A 127 9.14 -16.18 -1.57
C ASP A 127 10.62 -16.05 -1.94
N ALA A 128 11.23 -14.92 -1.62
CA ALA A 128 12.65 -14.68 -1.89
C ALA A 128 13.56 -15.67 -1.14
N LEU A 129 13.27 -15.94 0.13
CA LEU A 129 14.03 -16.90 0.95
C LEU A 129 13.91 -18.34 0.43
N GLN A 130 12.78 -18.70 -0.17
CA GLN A 130 12.52 -20.04 -0.73
C GLN A 130 12.89 -20.15 -2.21
N GLY A 131 13.38 -19.07 -2.85
CA GLY A 131 13.78 -19.04 -4.24
C GLY A 131 12.60 -19.21 -5.21
N VAL A 132 11.42 -18.70 -4.85
CA VAL A 132 10.22 -18.73 -5.71
C VAL A 132 10.50 -17.91 -6.97
N LYS A 133 10.14 -18.46 -8.13
CA LYS A 133 10.29 -17.75 -9.41
C LYS A 133 9.44 -16.47 -9.43
N ALA A 134 9.98 -15.41 -10.00
CA ALA A 134 9.31 -14.11 -10.11
C ALA A 134 7.91 -14.23 -10.74
N GLU A 135 7.77 -14.98 -11.83
CA GLU A 135 6.49 -15.20 -12.51
C GLU A 135 5.45 -15.85 -11.58
N THR A 136 5.85 -16.88 -10.80
CA THR A 136 4.95 -17.55 -9.84
C THR A 136 4.48 -16.57 -8.75
N TYR A 137 5.41 -15.80 -8.18
CA TYR A 137 5.09 -14.75 -7.21
C TYR A 137 4.10 -13.73 -7.77
N GLN A 138 4.42 -13.19 -8.95
CA GLN A 138 3.61 -12.18 -9.63
C GLN A 138 2.19 -12.66 -9.93
N ASN A 139 2.05 -13.87 -10.47
CA ASN A 139 0.76 -14.46 -10.78
C ASN A 139 -0.10 -14.65 -9.52
N ASN A 140 0.49 -15.08 -8.41
CA ASN A 140 -0.24 -15.27 -7.17
C ASN A 140 -0.67 -13.94 -6.54
N VAL A 141 0.22 -12.93 -6.49
CA VAL A 141 -0.14 -11.60 -5.97
C VAL A 141 -1.22 -10.95 -6.84
N LYS A 142 -1.06 -10.97 -8.17
CA LYS A 142 -2.08 -10.45 -9.10
C LYS A 142 -3.41 -11.18 -8.93
N GLY A 143 -3.38 -12.51 -8.81
CA GLY A 143 -4.58 -13.32 -8.58
C GLY A 143 -5.32 -12.94 -7.29
N MET A 144 -4.60 -12.64 -6.20
CA MET A 144 -5.22 -12.16 -4.96
C MET A 144 -5.85 -10.77 -5.12
N VAL A 145 -5.19 -9.87 -5.84
CA VAL A 145 -5.72 -8.54 -6.18
C VAL A 145 -7.01 -8.67 -6.98
N ASP A 146 -7.02 -9.51 -8.00
CA ASP A 146 -8.19 -9.72 -8.87
C ASP A 146 -9.36 -10.35 -8.09
N LYS A 147 -9.08 -11.35 -7.23
CA LYS A 147 -10.09 -11.92 -6.33
C LYS A 147 -10.69 -10.89 -5.39
N ALA A 148 -9.87 -10.02 -4.79
CA ALA A 148 -10.35 -8.96 -3.92
C ALA A 148 -11.30 -8.02 -4.69
N LYS A 149 -10.86 -7.47 -5.83
CA LYS A 149 -11.65 -6.54 -6.65
C LYS A 149 -12.96 -7.17 -7.14
N SER A 150 -12.93 -8.42 -7.60
CA SER A 150 -14.12 -9.15 -8.06
C SER A 150 -15.16 -9.39 -6.96
N ASN A 151 -14.73 -9.34 -5.69
CA ASN A 151 -15.61 -9.47 -4.52
C ASN A 151 -15.86 -8.13 -3.81
N HIS A 152 -15.61 -6.99 -4.48
CA HIS A 152 -15.80 -5.63 -3.94
C HIS A 152 -14.99 -5.36 -2.67
N ILE A 153 -13.86 -6.03 -2.50
CA ILE A 153 -12.90 -5.83 -1.41
C ILE A 153 -11.77 -4.94 -1.94
N ILE A 154 -11.44 -3.86 -1.24
CA ILE A 154 -10.38 -2.95 -1.63
C ILE A 154 -9.02 -3.59 -1.27
N PRO A 155 -8.17 -3.94 -2.27
CA PRO A 155 -6.84 -4.44 -1.99
C PRO A 155 -5.90 -3.30 -1.56
N VAL A 156 -5.00 -3.59 -0.63
CA VAL A 156 -3.87 -2.76 -0.23
C VAL A 156 -2.63 -3.64 -0.29
N LEU A 157 -1.56 -3.18 -0.93
CA LEU A 157 -0.32 -3.94 -1.06
C LEU A 157 0.70 -3.46 -0.02
N ALA A 158 1.19 -4.35 0.82
CA ALA A 158 2.34 -4.08 1.67
C ALA A 158 3.61 -4.66 1.04
N LEU A 159 4.62 -3.81 0.85
CA LEU A 159 5.86 -4.20 0.16
C LEU A 159 6.68 -5.18 1.02
N PRO A 160 7.30 -6.22 0.42
CA PRO A 160 8.22 -7.11 1.12
C PRO A 160 9.29 -6.33 1.87
N LEU A 161 9.59 -6.71 3.10
CA LEU A 161 10.64 -6.06 3.87
C LEU A 161 12.02 -6.52 3.42
N PRO A 162 13.03 -5.63 3.45
CA PRO A 162 14.43 -6.02 3.35
C PRO A 162 14.76 -7.11 4.37
N TYR A 163 15.69 -8.00 4.03
CA TYR A 163 16.15 -9.08 4.90
C TYR A 163 17.68 -9.06 4.96
N PRO A 164 18.29 -8.15 5.73
CA PRO A 164 19.72 -7.77 5.65
C PRO A 164 20.71 -8.92 5.83
N GLY A 165 20.41 -9.89 6.70
CA GLY A 165 21.26 -11.05 6.94
C GLY A 165 21.25 -12.11 5.85
N SER A 166 20.53 -11.90 4.74
CA SER A 166 20.40 -12.88 3.67
C SER A 166 21.48 -12.76 2.59
N LYS A 167 21.56 -13.78 1.72
CA LYS A 167 22.43 -13.76 0.54
C LYS A 167 22.00 -12.68 -0.44
N GLN A 168 22.96 -12.22 -1.27
CA GLN A 168 22.73 -11.14 -2.24
C GLN A 168 21.59 -11.48 -3.23
N GLU A 169 21.44 -12.74 -3.62
CA GLU A 169 20.36 -13.18 -4.52
C GLU A 169 18.98 -12.99 -3.89
N VAL A 170 18.85 -13.24 -2.57
CA VAL A 170 17.61 -13.03 -1.82
C VAL A 170 17.30 -11.53 -1.73
N GLN A 171 18.29 -10.70 -1.41
CA GLN A 171 18.13 -9.25 -1.35
C GLN A 171 17.71 -8.67 -2.70
N LYS A 172 18.36 -9.15 -3.79
CA LYS A 172 17.98 -8.76 -5.15
C LYS A 172 16.54 -9.18 -5.46
N SER A 173 16.14 -10.40 -5.13
CA SER A 173 14.79 -10.89 -5.36
C SER A 173 13.75 -10.04 -4.62
N ILE A 174 14.01 -9.65 -3.36
CA ILE A 174 13.16 -8.74 -2.60
C ILE A 174 13.04 -7.39 -3.30
N THR A 175 14.16 -6.82 -3.78
CA THR A 175 14.15 -5.55 -4.49
C THR A 175 13.32 -5.63 -5.78
N ASP A 176 13.53 -6.67 -6.59
CA ASP A 176 12.77 -6.88 -7.83
C ASP A 176 11.26 -7.04 -7.54
N MET A 177 10.88 -7.77 -6.47
CA MET A 177 9.49 -7.92 -6.04
C MET A 177 8.88 -6.58 -5.60
N ARG A 178 9.61 -5.75 -4.85
CA ARG A 178 9.17 -4.41 -4.43
C ARG A 178 8.90 -3.51 -5.63
N GLU A 179 9.84 -3.45 -6.58
CA GLU A 179 9.68 -2.66 -7.81
C GLU A 179 8.47 -3.12 -8.62
N TRP A 180 8.29 -4.44 -8.78
CA TRP A 180 7.15 -4.98 -9.50
C TRP A 180 5.82 -4.65 -8.79
N MET A 181 5.75 -4.79 -7.45
CA MET A 181 4.55 -4.43 -6.68
C MET A 181 4.21 -2.94 -6.78
N LEU A 182 5.21 -2.06 -6.78
CA LEU A 182 5.00 -0.61 -6.99
C LEU A 182 4.41 -0.33 -8.38
N ASN A 183 4.93 -0.98 -9.42
CA ASN A 183 4.41 -0.85 -10.77
C ASN A 183 2.96 -1.38 -10.88
N LEU A 184 2.67 -2.53 -10.26
CA LEU A 184 1.31 -3.08 -10.19
C LEU A 184 0.37 -2.09 -9.47
N ALA A 185 0.78 -1.58 -8.32
CA ALA A 185 -0.01 -0.65 -7.53
C ALA A 185 -0.32 0.64 -8.29
N GLN A 186 0.66 1.18 -9.00
CA GLN A 186 0.47 2.37 -9.84
C GLN A 186 -0.51 2.10 -10.98
N THR A 187 -0.35 0.98 -11.68
CA THR A 187 -1.21 0.60 -12.83
C THR A 187 -2.64 0.35 -12.41
N GLU A 188 -2.82 -0.32 -11.28
CA GLU A 188 -4.12 -0.77 -10.76
C GLU A 188 -4.76 0.22 -9.77
N GLN A 189 -4.08 1.36 -9.50
CA GLN A 189 -4.49 2.38 -8.52
C GLN A 189 -4.72 1.81 -7.12
N ILE A 190 -3.77 0.99 -6.65
CA ILE A 190 -3.82 0.32 -5.35
C ILE A 190 -2.97 1.09 -4.34
N LEU A 191 -3.49 1.27 -3.13
CA LEU A 191 -2.76 1.86 -2.02
C LEU A 191 -1.60 0.95 -1.59
N VAL A 192 -0.44 1.55 -1.31
CA VAL A 192 0.78 0.84 -0.89
C VAL A 192 1.16 1.19 0.54
N LEU A 193 1.51 0.16 1.31
CA LEU A 193 2.18 0.29 2.59
C LEU A 193 3.66 -0.10 2.44
N ASP A 194 4.55 0.84 2.64
CA ASP A 194 5.99 0.58 2.71
C ASP A 194 6.49 0.66 4.15
N PHE A 195 6.40 -0.45 4.87
CA PHE A 195 6.86 -0.53 6.25
C PHE A 195 8.37 -0.34 6.41
N ALA A 196 9.16 -0.53 5.34
CA ALA A 196 10.59 -0.26 5.41
C ALA A 196 10.88 1.22 5.71
N SER A 197 9.99 2.14 5.29
CA SER A 197 10.13 3.58 5.54
C SER A 197 10.16 4.00 7.02
N VAL A 198 9.66 3.14 7.92
CA VAL A 198 9.64 3.39 9.37
C VAL A 198 10.52 2.43 10.16
N LEU A 199 10.99 1.36 9.54
CA LEU A 199 11.82 0.34 10.20
C LEU A 199 13.31 0.46 9.87
N PHE A 200 13.64 1.11 8.74
CA PHE A 200 15.02 1.23 8.25
C PHE A 200 15.41 2.70 8.13
N ASP A 201 16.70 2.97 8.36
CA ASP A 201 17.26 4.31 8.20
C ASP A 201 17.53 4.65 6.72
N HIS A 202 18.04 5.84 6.48
CA HIS A 202 18.34 6.34 5.13
C HIS A 202 19.48 5.57 4.41
N GLU A 203 20.27 4.78 5.15
CA GLU A 203 21.30 3.88 4.62
C GLU A 203 20.73 2.47 4.32
N GLY A 204 19.45 2.22 4.63
CA GLY A 204 18.80 0.92 4.49
C GLY A 204 19.15 -0.08 5.59
N LYS A 205 19.68 0.40 6.72
CA LYS A 205 19.93 -0.43 7.91
C LYS A 205 18.70 -0.45 8.80
N GLY A 206 18.37 -1.60 9.35
CA GLY A 206 17.35 -1.71 10.38
C GLY A 206 17.67 -0.85 11.60
N ILE A 207 16.69 -0.04 12.03
CA ILE A 207 16.81 0.77 13.26
C ILE A 207 16.85 -0.19 14.45
N LYS A 208 18.00 -0.35 15.05
CA LYS A 208 18.31 -1.39 16.05
C LYS A 208 17.26 -1.53 17.16
N GLU A 209 16.73 -0.43 17.62
CA GLU A 209 15.72 -0.38 18.69
C GLU A 209 14.37 -0.95 18.30
N LEU A 210 14.13 -1.16 16.99
CA LEU A 210 12.88 -1.64 16.42
C LEU A 210 12.92 -3.13 16.05
N PHE A 211 14.06 -3.79 16.19
CA PHE A 211 14.25 -5.17 15.81
C PHE A 211 14.52 -6.09 17.00
N ALA A 212 14.00 -7.31 16.94
CA ALA A 212 14.28 -8.37 17.90
C ALA A 212 15.59 -9.12 17.57
N ASP A 213 15.88 -9.21 16.27
CA ASP A 213 17.09 -9.77 15.67
C ASP A 213 17.43 -8.97 14.41
N ASP A 214 18.33 -9.47 13.57
CA ASP A 214 18.75 -8.76 12.35
C ASP A 214 17.62 -8.57 11.31
N ASN A 215 16.49 -9.27 11.44
CA ASN A 215 15.50 -9.38 10.38
C ASN A 215 14.05 -9.11 10.82
N TYR A 216 13.70 -9.41 12.06
CA TYR A 216 12.31 -9.33 12.52
C TYR A 216 12.10 -8.19 13.51
N PRO A 217 11.03 -7.39 13.33
CA PRO A 217 10.67 -6.35 14.26
C PRO A 217 10.38 -6.89 15.68
N ASN A 218 10.74 -6.12 16.69
CA ASN A 218 10.27 -6.31 18.06
C ASN A 218 8.91 -5.59 18.27
N ASN A 219 8.41 -5.56 19.51
CA ASN A 219 7.16 -4.88 19.84
C ASN A 219 7.10 -3.43 19.36
N LYS A 220 8.19 -2.66 19.55
CA LYS A 220 8.25 -1.26 19.10
C LYS A 220 8.22 -1.17 17.59
N GLY A 221 8.92 -2.06 16.88
CA GLY A 221 8.87 -2.11 15.43
C GLY A 221 7.47 -2.40 14.91
N TYR A 222 6.74 -3.32 15.53
CA TYR A 222 5.33 -3.59 15.17
C TYR A 222 4.40 -2.43 15.53
N GLU A 223 4.66 -1.68 16.59
CA GLU A 223 3.94 -0.45 16.92
C GLU A 223 4.16 0.65 15.86
N GLU A 224 5.41 0.84 15.39
CA GLU A 224 5.72 1.79 14.32
C GLU A 224 5.05 1.40 12.99
N MET A 225 5.05 0.11 12.63
CA MET A 225 4.32 -0.39 11.46
C MET A 225 2.84 -0.06 11.56
N ALA A 226 2.21 -0.33 12.70
CA ALA A 226 0.79 -0.06 12.90
C ALA A 226 0.47 1.44 12.85
N ALA A 227 1.30 2.29 13.48
CA ALA A 227 1.15 3.74 13.46
C ALA A 227 1.27 4.30 12.03
N TYR A 228 2.22 3.78 11.25
CA TYR A 228 2.37 4.12 9.85
C TYR A 228 1.14 3.70 9.03
N ALA A 229 0.70 2.44 9.13
CA ALA A 229 -0.48 1.94 8.43
C ALA A 229 -1.74 2.75 8.78
N ALA A 230 -1.93 3.10 10.07
CA ALA A 230 -3.07 3.91 10.49
C ALA A 230 -3.08 5.31 9.87
N ARG A 231 -1.91 5.93 9.64
CA ARG A 231 -1.81 7.24 8.95
C ARG A 231 -2.14 7.14 7.47
N VAL A 232 -1.76 6.03 6.82
CA VAL A 232 -1.95 5.86 5.38
C VAL A 232 -3.37 5.40 5.04
N LEU A 233 -4.05 4.67 5.94
CA LEU A 233 -5.38 4.09 5.71
C LEU A 233 -6.54 5.01 6.11
N LYS A 234 -6.28 6.07 6.86
CA LYS A 234 -7.26 7.11 7.22
C LYS A 234 -7.54 8.02 6.04
#